data_4effe52efded720e3cd178ef6649f100
#
_entry.id   4effe52efded720e3cd178ef6649f100
#
_cell.length_a   1.000
_cell.length_b   1.000
_cell.length_c   1.000
_cell.angle_alpha   90.00
_cell.angle_beta   90.00
_cell.angle_gamma   90.00
#
_symmetry.space_group_name_H-M   'P 1'
#
loop_
_entity.id
_entity.type
_entity.pdbx_description
1 polymer ?
#
loop_
_entity_poly.entity_id
_entity_poly.type
_entity_poly.pdbx_seq_one_letter_code
_entity_poly.pdbx_strand_id
1 'polypeptide(L)'
;MKKPVVLVVMDGVGETPEELGNMVKKATTPTLNELKETCPWQIIKAHGTAVGLPSDDDMGNSEVGHNALGCGQIYSQGAKLVNESIESGKIYTSDAWKNLVSDLKDNGATLHFIGLLSDGNVHSNISHLIAMLKEAKKEGVKRVRCHILLDGRDVPATSALEYVQELEDVLVSLNDADFDGKIASGGGRMTITMDRYQANWPMVKAGWDTHVHGIGRQFATAKEAIETYRAETGVIDQDLPAFVIAENGKPVGKMEDGDSVILFNFRGDRAQEISMAFDGDSSFDKFDRGEMPKVKYAGMLQYDGDLCIPKSFLVNPPEIRNTLTELLVANGVNEFACSETQKFGHVTYFWNGNRSEKFSEELETWVEVPSDVRSFDECPWMKATEITDLVVDAIKSGKYGFIRCNYPNGDMVGHTGNLLATEIAVESVDLCLARVKKACDEYGAILCVTADHGNADQMLEKNKKGKISVRTAHSLNPVPFIVYDKDERHELKDGHGFGLANVAPTVAGLLGIKPFDSWEESMLK
;
A
#
# COMPACT_ATOMS: atom_id res chain seq x y z
N MET A 1 -30.35 -9.72 24.67
CA MET A 1 -29.18 -9.61 23.80
C MET A 1 -28.90 -8.14 23.59
N LYS A 2 -27.64 -7.73 23.56
CA LYS A 2 -27.28 -6.37 23.14
C LYS A 2 -27.69 -6.18 21.67
N LYS A 3 -27.91 -4.93 21.25
CA LYS A 3 -28.24 -4.59 19.88
C LYS A 3 -27.16 -5.07 18.91
N PRO A 4 -27.51 -5.53 17.71
CA PRO A 4 -26.51 -5.78 16.68
C PRO A 4 -25.81 -4.48 16.27
N VAL A 5 -24.54 -4.59 15.86
CA VAL A 5 -23.76 -3.46 15.34
C VAL A 5 -23.55 -3.63 13.85
N VAL A 6 -23.83 -2.56 13.10
CA VAL A 6 -23.60 -2.46 11.66
C VAL A 6 -22.45 -1.50 11.43
N LEU A 7 -21.38 -1.92 10.79
CA LEU A 7 -20.25 -1.09 10.40
C LEU A 7 -20.26 -0.88 8.89
N VAL A 8 -20.40 0.37 8.48
CA VAL A 8 -20.29 0.81 7.10
C VAL A 8 -18.93 1.46 6.89
N VAL A 9 -18.14 0.94 5.96
CA VAL A 9 -16.89 1.53 5.50
C VAL A 9 -17.15 2.21 4.15
N MET A 10 -17.00 3.53 4.11
CA MET A 10 -17.09 4.35 2.89
C MET A 10 -15.70 4.51 2.31
N ASP A 11 -15.26 3.55 1.49
CA ASP A 11 -13.91 3.47 0.96
C ASP A 11 -13.49 4.76 0.22
N GLY A 12 -12.32 5.30 0.57
CA GLY A 12 -11.79 6.50 -0.06
C GLY A 12 -12.44 7.82 0.37
N VAL A 13 -13.26 7.84 1.44
CA VAL A 13 -13.95 9.04 1.93
C VAL A 13 -13.21 9.67 3.10
N GLY A 14 -12.24 10.52 2.80
CA GLY A 14 -11.50 11.28 3.81
C GLY A 14 -12.24 12.53 4.32
N GLU A 15 -11.70 13.10 5.38
CA GLU A 15 -12.25 14.30 6.04
C GLU A 15 -11.20 15.41 6.08
N THR A 16 -11.46 16.53 5.39
CA THR A 16 -10.55 17.68 5.35
C THR A 16 -11.32 18.99 5.23
N PRO A 17 -10.84 20.10 5.84
CA PRO A 17 -11.41 21.43 5.64
C PRO A 17 -11.14 21.98 4.22
N GLU A 18 -10.16 21.46 3.50
CA GLU A 18 -9.78 21.93 2.15
C GLU A 18 -10.92 21.72 1.15
N GLU A 19 -11.05 22.65 0.20
CA GLU A 19 -12.09 22.62 -0.84
C GLU A 19 -11.57 22.20 -2.21
N LEU A 20 -10.27 22.39 -2.45
CA LEU A 20 -9.68 22.12 -3.76
C LEU A 20 -9.70 20.61 -4.06
N GLY A 21 -10.51 20.23 -5.05
CA GLY A 21 -10.63 18.83 -5.45
C GLY A 21 -11.35 17.94 -4.43
N ASN A 22 -12.06 18.52 -3.47
CA ASN A 22 -12.79 17.77 -2.46
C ASN A 22 -14.19 17.40 -2.99
N MET A 23 -14.32 16.20 -3.53
CA MET A 23 -15.60 15.71 -4.06
C MET A 23 -16.54 15.26 -2.93
N VAL A 24 -16.02 14.92 -1.76
CA VAL A 24 -16.85 14.62 -0.57
C VAL A 24 -17.65 15.85 -0.13
N LYS A 25 -17.00 17.04 -0.11
CA LYS A 25 -17.68 18.30 0.21
C LYS A 25 -18.61 18.81 -0.89
N LYS A 26 -18.30 18.52 -2.17
CA LYS A 26 -19.13 18.92 -3.30
C LYS A 26 -20.37 18.08 -3.44
N ALA A 27 -20.27 16.80 -3.12
CA ALA A 27 -21.37 15.85 -3.17
C ALA A 27 -22.51 16.25 -2.25
N THR A 28 -23.73 16.02 -2.71
CA THR A 28 -24.94 16.19 -1.90
C THR A 28 -25.12 14.97 -0.99
N THR A 29 -24.75 15.11 0.28
CA THR A 29 -24.70 14.01 1.26
C THR A 29 -25.58 14.30 2.49
N PRO A 30 -26.92 14.39 2.32
CA PRO A 30 -27.80 14.78 3.43
C PRO A 30 -27.77 13.82 4.61
N THR A 31 -27.61 12.52 4.39
CA THR A 31 -27.56 11.52 5.46
C THR A 31 -26.27 11.62 6.28
N LEU A 32 -25.13 11.72 5.61
CA LEU A 32 -23.83 11.87 6.28
C LEU A 32 -23.78 13.18 7.06
N ASN A 33 -24.30 14.27 6.50
CA ASN A 33 -24.39 15.57 7.17
C ASN A 33 -25.29 15.50 8.40
N GLU A 34 -26.50 14.90 8.30
CA GLU A 34 -27.39 14.68 9.45
C GLU A 34 -26.70 13.90 10.56
N LEU A 35 -26.01 12.80 10.20
CA LEU A 35 -25.27 11.98 11.16
C LEU A 35 -24.17 12.79 11.88
N LYS A 36 -23.40 13.59 11.16
CA LYS A 36 -22.37 14.44 11.74
C LYS A 36 -22.93 15.55 12.62
N GLU A 37 -24.10 16.09 12.29
CA GLU A 37 -24.74 17.15 13.10
C GLU A 37 -25.41 16.62 14.36
N THR A 38 -25.96 15.41 14.33
CA THR A 38 -26.84 14.89 15.38
C THR A 38 -26.21 13.82 16.26
N CYS A 39 -25.19 13.11 15.75
CA CYS A 39 -24.59 11.97 16.45
C CYS A 39 -23.19 12.28 17.03
N PRO A 40 -22.73 11.47 17.99
CA PRO A 40 -21.31 11.49 18.38
C PRO A 40 -20.46 11.07 17.20
N TRP A 41 -19.48 11.92 16.85
CA TRP A 41 -18.51 11.60 15.82
C TRP A 41 -17.17 12.29 16.07
N GLN A 42 -16.13 11.77 15.45
CA GLN A 42 -14.80 12.36 15.47
C GLN A 42 -14.02 11.95 14.22
N ILE A 43 -12.91 12.63 13.98
CA ILE A 43 -11.94 12.21 12.97
C ILE A 43 -10.95 11.23 13.58
N ILE A 44 -10.56 10.21 12.82
CA ILE A 44 -9.56 9.22 13.20
C ILE A 44 -8.47 9.11 12.13
N LYS A 45 -7.24 8.80 12.53
CA LYS A 45 -6.11 8.67 11.61
C LYS A 45 -6.24 7.39 10.78
N ALA A 46 -6.01 7.50 9.47
CA ALA A 46 -6.13 6.40 8.52
C ALA A 46 -4.88 6.24 7.62
N HIS A 47 -3.75 6.83 8.02
CA HIS A 47 -2.50 6.79 7.26
C HIS A 47 -1.29 6.76 8.21
N GLY A 48 -0.12 6.57 7.63
CA GLY A 48 1.14 6.66 8.33
C GLY A 48 1.29 5.64 9.46
N THR A 49 1.93 6.05 10.52
CA THR A 49 2.24 5.20 11.68
C THR A 49 0.99 4.69 12.40
N ALA A 50 -0.14 5.36 12.26
CA ALA A 50 -1.43 4.95 12.84
C ALA A 50 -2.01 3.66 12.21
N VAL A 51 -1.53 3.27 11.03
CA VAL A 51 -1.87 2.00 10.37
C VAL A 51 -0.65 1.10 10.16
N GLY A 52 0.46 1.39 10.86
CA GLY A 52 1.68 0.58 10.85
C GLY A 52 2.65 0.89 9.72
N LEU A 53 2.42 1.92 8.91
CA LEU A 53 3.35 2.34 7.86
C LEU A 53 4.57 3.06 8.45
N PRO A 54 5.70 3.11 7.74
CA PRO A 54 6.97 3.60 8.28
C PRO A 54 6.97 5.06 8.73
N SER A 55 6.19 5.93 8.09
CA SER A 55 6.11 7.36 8.43
C SER A 55 4.72 7.94 8.19
N ASP A 56 4.41 9.08 8.83
CA ASP A 56 3.13 9.77 8.65
C ASP A 56 2.99 10.44 7.27
N ASP A 57 4.05 10.47 6.46
CA ASP A 57 3.99 10.85 5.05
C ASP A 57 3.57 9.70 4.12
N ASP A 58 3.36 8.50 4.65
CA ASP A 58 2.86 7.35 3.89
C ASP A 58 1.34 7.37 3.85
N MET A 59 0.79 7.33 2.63
CA MET A 59 -0.66 7.23 2.44
C MET A 59 -1.15 5.87 2.93
N GLY A 60 -2.30 5.86 3.61
CA GLY A 60 -3.05 4.65 3.87
C GLY A 60 -3.53 4.00 2.57
N ASN A 61 -3.93 2.76 2.67
CA ASN A 61 -4.58 2.02 1.61
C ASN A 61 -5.60 1.05 2.22
N SER A 62 -6.42 0.43 1.38
CA SER A 62 -7.51 -0.42 1.86
C SER A 62 -7.02 -1.66 2.62
N GLU A 63 -5.84 -2.19 2.30
CA GLU A 63 -5.28 -3.37 2.99
C GLU A 63 -4.92 -3.04 4.43
N VAL A 64 -4.02 -2.07 4.63
CA VAL A 64 -3.60 -1.68 6.00
C VAL A 64 -4.76 -1.07 6.77
N GLY A 65 -5.68 -0.37 6.08
CA GLY A 65 -6.89 0.18 6.67
C GLY A 65 -7.81 -0.90 7.23
N HIS A 66 -8.15 -1.92 6.44
CA HIS A 66 -9.00 -3.02 6.88
C HIS A 66 -8.31 -3.95 7.88
N ASN A 67 -6.99 -4.13 7.78
CA ASN A 67 -6.21 -4.79 8.82
C ASN A 67 -6.37 -4.05 10.16
N ALA A 68 -6.17 -2.74 10.19
CA ALA A 68 -6.29 -1.94 11.41
C ALA A 68 -7.73 -1.97 11.96
N LEU A 69 -8.75 -1.77 11.09
CA LEU A 69 -10.17 -1.85 11.45
C LEU A 69 -10.56 -3.20 12.05
N GLY A 70 -10.04 -4.31 11.49
CA GLY A 70 -10.42 -5.66 11.86
C GLY A 70 -9.62 -6.24 13.02
N CYS A 71 -8.41 -5.74 13.31
CA CYS A 71 -7.55 -6.36 14.33
C CYS A 71 -7.39 -5.54 15.63
N GLY A 72 -7.86 -4.30 15.66
CA GLY A 72 -7.77 -3.47 16.87
C GLY A 72 -6.34 -3.14 17.33
N GLN A 73 -5.33 -3.37 16.49
CA GLN A 73 -3.91 -3.23 16.79
C GLN A 73 -3.19 -2.62 15.60
N ILE A 74 -2.04 -2.00 15.87
CA ILE A 74 -1.15 -1.46 14.84
C ILE A 74 -0.04 -2.48 14.59
N TYR A 75 -0.01 -3.06 13.40
CA TYR A 75 1.06 -3.96 12.95
C TYR A 75 2.07 -3.22 12.10
N SER A 76 3.34 -3.31 12.49
CA SER A 76 4.42 -2.66 11.75
C SER A 76 4.57 -3.27 10.36
N GLN A 77 4.59 -2.41 9.35
CA GLN A 77 4.90 -2.70 7.97
C GLN A 77 6.30 -2.18 7.60
N GLY A 78 6.76 -2.44 6.39
CA GLY A 78 8.02 -1.88 5.89
C GLY A 78 9.28 -2.46 6.53
N ALA A 79 10.21 -1.60 6.97
CA ALA A 79 11.55 -1.99 7.40
C ALA A 79 11.57 -3.06 8.48
N LYS A 80 10.73 -2.95 9.50
CA LYS A 80 10.70 -3.91 10.61
C LYS A 80 10.28 -5.31 10.14
N LEU A 81 9.25 -5.39 9.31
CA LEU A 81 8.78 -6.64 8.74
C LEU A 81 9.86 -7.31 7.88
N VAL A 82 10.59 -6.52 7.07
CA VAL A 82 11.70 -7.02 6.25
C VAL A 82 12.85 -7.51 7.13
N ASN A 83 13.23 -6.75 8.17
CA ASN A 83 14.26 -7.16 9.12
C ASN A 83 13.92 -8.53 9.76
N GLU A 84 12.72 -8.67 10.30
CA GLU A 84 12.25 -9.92 10.92
C GLU A 84 12.25 -11.08 9.92
N SER A 85 11.90 -10.82 8.65
CA SER A 85 11.90 -11.85 7.60
C SER A 85 13.31 -12.28 7.20
N ILE A 86 14.28 -11.35 7.18
CA ILE A 86 15.70 -11.63 6.92
C ILE A 86 16.31 -12.38 8.10
N GLU A 87 16.14 -11.90 9.34
CA GLU A 87 16.69 -12.49 10.55
C GLU A 87 16.19 -13.92 10.79
N SER A 88 14.90 -14.16 10.53
CA SER A 88 14.30 -15.49 10.63
C SER A 88 14.62 -16.40 9.44
N GLY A 89 15.15 -15.86 8.34
CA GLY A 89 15.38 -16.58 7.09
C GLY A 89 14.12 -16.85 6.25
N LYS A 90 12.95 -16.35 6.65
CA LYS A 90 11.69 -16.56 5.93
C LYS A 90 11.74 -16.01 4.50
N ILE A 91 12.38 -14.86 4.27
CA ILE A 91 12.53 -14.24 2.96
C ILE A 91 13.17 -15.22 1.95
N TYR A 92 14.17 -15.99 2.37
CA TYR A 92 14.92 -16.93 1.53
C TYR A 92 14.19 -18.26 1.30
N THR A 93 13.15 -18.53 2.07
CA THR A 93 12.29 -19.70 1.89
C THR A 93 11.00 -19.37 1.12
N SER A 94 10.76 -18.11 0.80
CA SER A 94 9.61 -17.67 0.02
C SER A 94 9.62 -18.23 -1.40
N ASP A 95 8.45 -18.46 -1.97
CA ASP A 95 8.33 -18.95 -3.35
C ASP A 95 8.90 -17.93 -4.35
N ALA A 96 8.76 -16.63 -4.06
CA ALA A 96 9.33 -15.57 -4.89
C ALA A 96 10.86 -15.64 -4.93
N TRP A 97 11.53 -15.71 -3.77
CA TRP A 97 12.99 -15.83 -3.71
C TRP A 97 13.48 -17.09 -4.45
N LYS A 98 12.88 -18.24 -4.14
CA LYS A 98 13.25 -19.52 -4.79
C LYS A 98 13.07 -19.46 -6.30
N ASN A 99 11.96 -18.87 -6.78
CA ASN A 99 11.73 -18.71 -8.22
C ASN A 99 12.78 -17.81 -8.89
N LEU A 100 13.23 -16.75 -8.21
CA LEU A 100 14.24 -15.83 -8.73
C LEU A 100 15.64 -16.46 -8.83
N VAL A 101 16.04 -17.30 -7.86
CA VAL A 101 17.41 -17.81 -7.77
C VAL A 101 17.59 -19.22 -8.35
N SER A 102 16.51 -20.01 -8.49
CA SER A 102 16.59 -21.43 -8.88
C SER A 102 17.35 -21.69 -10.17
N ASP A 103 17.08 -20.90 -11.20
CA ASP A 103 17.64 -21.14 -12.53
C ASP A 103 19.01 -20.50 -12.73
N LEU A 104 19.35 -19.49 -11.90
CA LEU A 104 20.58 -18.70 -12.05
C LEU A 104 21.85 -19.51 -11.80
N LYS A 105 21.75 -20.58 -11.00
CA LYS A 105 22.86 -21.50 -10.71
C LYS A 105 23.33 -22.23 -11.98
N ASP A 106 22.38 -22.61 -12.82
CA ASP A 106 22.59 -23.53 -13.93
C ASP A 106 22.75 -22.82 -15.28
N ASN A 107 22.00 -21.72 -15.49
CA ASN A 107 21.99 -20.98 -16.76
C ASN A 107 23.06 -19.88 -16.85
N GLY A 108 23.71 -19.53 -15.72
CA GLY A 108 24.71 -18.47 -15.67
C GLY A 108 24.17 -17.06 -15.87
N ALA A 109 22.85 -16.89 -15.78
CA ALA A 109 22.17 -15.58 -15.83
C ALA A 109 22.44 -14.76 -14.56
N THR A 110 22.03 -13.52 -14.56
CA THR A 110 22.38 -12.52 -13.56
C THR A 110 21.21 -12.25 -12.60
N LEU A 111 21.52 -12.12 -11.32
CA LEU A 111 20.61 -11.54 -10.34
C LEU A 111 20.87 -10.02 -10.23
N HIS A 112 19.87 -9.23 -10.55
CA HIS A 112 19.94 -7.77 -10.46
C HIS A 112 19.23 -7.28 -9.21
N PHE A 113 19.82 -6.31 -8.52
CA PHE A 113 19.19 -5.56 -7.44
C PHE A 113 19.04 -4.10 -7.85
N ILE A 114 17.84 -3.56 -7.75
CA ILE A 114 17.57 -2.12 -7.93
C ILE A 114 17.09 -1.56 -6.60
N GLY A 115 17.53 -0.37 -6.20
CA GLY A 115 16.97 0.30 -5.03
C GLY A 115 17.84 1.41 -4.46
N LEU A 116 17.30 2.10 -3.47
CA LEU A 116 17.93 3.24 -2.82
C LEU A 116 19.06 2.76 -1.89
N LEU A 117 20.27 3.26 -2.13
CA LEU A 117 21.46 2.83 -1.41
C LEU A 117 21.74 3.77 -0.23
N SER A 118 21.13 3.51 0.91
CA SER A 118 21.40 4.20 2.17
C SER A 118 20.89 3.39 3.37
N ASP A 119 21.19 3.84 4.57
CA ASP A 119 20.65 3.37 5.84
C ASP A 119 19.52 4.25 6.37
N GLY A 120 19.01 5.18 5.56
CA GLY A 120 17.98 6.15 5.94
C GLY A 120 16.65 5.52 6.40
N ASN A 121 16.44 4.25 6.08
CA ASN A 121 15.33 3.41 6.58
C ASN A 121 13.92 3.97 6.29
N VAL A 122 13.81 4.80 5.24
CA VAL A 122 12.53 5.36 4.77
C VAL A 122 11.99 4.56 3.58
N HIS A 123 12.80 4.32 2.57
CA HIS A 123 12.42 3.54 1.37
C HIS A 123 13.09 2.18 1.30
N SER A 124 14.28 2.06 1.85
CA SER A 124 15.15 0.89 1.80
C SER A 124 16.12 0.90 2.97
N ASN A 125 16.91 -0.17 3.09
CA ASN A 125 18.06 -0.20 3.96
C ASN A 125 19.19 -1.00 3.29
N ILE A 126 20.41 -0.47 3.27
CA ILE A 126 21.58 -1.13 2.70
C ILE A 126 21.85 -2.50 3.32
N SER A 127 21.53 -2.69 4.61
CA SER A 127 21.70 -3.98 5.29
C SER A 127 20.84 -5.09 4.68
N HIS A 128 19.68 -4.76 4.13
CA HIS A 128 18.82 -5.72 3.43
C HIS A 128 19.48 -6.21 2.14
N LEU A 129 20.02 -5.28 1.34
CA LEU A 129 20.78 -5.62 0.14
C LEU A 129 21.98 -6.52 0.48
N ILE A 130 22.78 -6.14 1.49
CA ILE A 130 23.96 -6.91 1.92
C ILE A 130 23.58 -8.32 2.37
N ALA A 131 22.48 -8.48 3.10
CA ALA A 131 22.00 -9.79 3.52
C ALA A 131 21.61 -10.68 2.33
N MET A 132 20.89 -10.11 1.34
CA MET A 132 20.50 -10.84 0.13
C MET A 132 21.68 -11.18 -0.77
N LEU A 133 22.70 -10.33 -0.87
CA LEU A 133 23.94 -10.61 -1.60
C LEU A 133 24.68 -11.82 -1.00
N LYS A 134 24.79 -11.87 0.32
CA LYS A 134 25.43 -12.99 1.04
C LYS A 134 24.66 -14.30 0.82
N GLU A 135 23.34 -14.25 0.89
CA GLU A 135 22.51 -15.45 0.68
C GLU A 135 22.55 -15.90 -0.78
N ALA A 136 22.49 -14.99 -1.74
CA ALA A 136 22.61 -15.31 -3.18
C ALA A 136 23.91 -16.08 -3.48
N LYS A 137 25.04 -15.63 -2.93
CA LYS A 137 26.32 -16.35 -3.04
C LYS A 137 26.23 -17.74 -2.40
N LYS A 138 25.72 -17.83 -1.19
CA LYS A 138 25.55 -19.11 -0.45
C LYS A 138 24.69 -20.11 -1.21
N GLU A 139 23.68 -19.63 -1.93
CA GLU A 139 22.82 -20.47 -2.76
C GLU A 139 23.41 -20.79 -4.15
N GLY A 140 24.59 -20.27 -4.47
CA GLY A 140 25.31 -20.60 -5.70
C GLY A 140 24.97 -19.73 -6.91
N VAL A 141 24.36 -18.56 -6.71
CA VAL A 141 24.24 -17.52 -7.75
C VAL A 141 25.64 -17.05 -8.13
N LYS A 142 25.96 -17.06 -9.43
CA LYS A 142 27.33 -16.76 -9.92
C LYS A 142 27.56 -15.31 -10.27
N ARG A 143 26.52 -14.57 -10.63
CA ARG A 143 26.63 -13.18 -11.07
C ARG A 143 25.57 -12.31 -10.45
N VAL A 144 25.99 -11.20 -9.86
CA VAL A 144 25.09 -10.22 -9.27
C VAL A 144 25.43 -8.81 -9.77
N ARG A 145 24.41 -8.00 -10.03
CA ARG A 145 24.55 -6.60 -10.45
C ARG A 145 23.67 -5.70 -9.60
N CYS A 146 24.27 -4.65 -9.01
CA CYS A 146 23.58 -3.68 -8.19
C CYS A 146 23.35 -2.38 -8.98
N HIS A 147 22.12 -1.97 -9.11
CA HIS A 147 21.68 -0.71 -9.72
C HIS A 147 21.27 0.23 -8.59
N ILE A 148 22.14 1.17 -8.26
CA ILE A 148 22.04 1.97 -7.04
C ILE A 148 21.34 3.31 -7.30
N LEU A 149 20.34 3.64 -6.49
CA LEU A 149 19.75 4.96 -6.45
C LEU A 149 20.38 5.74 -5.31
N LEU A 150 20.84 6.96 -5.59
CA LEU A 150 21.54 7.79 -4.61
C LEU A 150 20.54 8.59 -3.80
N ASP A 151 20.72 8.60 -2.48
CA ASP A 151 19.81 9.23 -1.53
C ASP A 151 20.10 10.73 -1.37
N GLY A 152 20.72 11.16 -0.29
CA GLY A 152 20.98 12.57 0.00
C GLY A 152 19.74 13.37 0.41
N ARG A 153 18.65 12.67 0.78
CA ARG A 153 17.41 13.25 1.29
C ARG A 153 17.03 12.68 2.66
N ASP A 154 17.04 11.36 2.79
CA ASP A 154 16.73 10.66 4.05
C ASP A 154 17.99 10.47 4.88
N VAL A 155 19.15 10.76 4.30
CA VAL A 155 20.49 10.81 4.88
C VAL A 155 21.17 12.13 4.45
N PRO A 156 22.37 12.48 5.00
CA PRO A 156 23.06 13.72 4.64
C PRO A 156 23.24 13.88 3.12
N ALA A 157 23.10 15.12 2.64
CA ALA A 157 22.95 15.47 1.22
C ALA A 157 24.08 14.99 0.29
N THR A 158 25.25 14.69 0.84
CA THR A 158 26.46 14.28 0.10
C THR A 158 27.12 13.02 0.66
N SER A 159 26.36 12.14 1.32
CA SER A 159 26.87 10.92 1.97
C SER A 159 26.93 9.69 1.05
N ALA A 160 26.52 9.78 -0.23
CA ALA A 160 26.44 8.63 -1.13
C ALA A 160 27.74 7.84 -1.26
N LEU A 161 28.91 8.50 -1.20
CA LEU A 161 30.20 7.81 -1.30
C LEU A 161 30.47 6.89 -0.11
N GLU A 162 29.90 7.16 1.06
CA GLU A 162 30.04 6.29 2.24
C GLU A 162 29.34 4.95 1.99
N TYR A 163 28.10 4.99 1.50
CA TYR A 163 27.31 3.79 1.17
C TYR A 163 27.86 3.04 -0.06
N VAL A 164 28.35 3.77 -1.06
CA VAL A 164 29.03 3.15 -2.21
C VAL A 164 30.27 2.39 -1.75
N GLN A 165 31.10 2.98 -0.87
CA GLN A 165 32.28 2.31 -0.34
C GLN A 165 31.89 1.07 0.49
N GLU A 166 30.90 1.16 1.35
CA GLU A 166 30.39 0.02 2.12
C GLU A 166 29.96 -1.14 1.20
N LEU A 167 29.17 -0.84 0.15
CA LEU A 167 28.74 -1.85 -0.81
C LEU A 167 29.93 -2.45 -1.58
N GLU A 168 30.87 -1.62 -2.06
CA GLU A 168 32.05 -2.09 -2.78
C GLU A 168 32.92 -2.99 -1.88
N ASP A 169 33.12 -2.65 -0.61
CA ASP A 169 33.89 -3.48 0.34
C ASP A 169 33.21 -4.86 0.54
N VAL A 170 31.89 -4.89 0.63
CA VAL A 170 31.11 -6.14 0.70
C VAL A 170 31.29 -6.95 -0.59
N LEU A 171 31.13 -6.33 -1.76
CA LEU A 171 31.27 -7.02 -3.04
C LEU A 171 32.68 -7.58 -3.22
N VAL A 172 33.69 -6.82 -2.86
CA VAL A 172 35.11 -7.30 -2.88
C VAL A 172 35.29 -8.51 -1.96
N SER A 173 34.65 -8.50 -0.78
CA SER A 173 34.74 -9.62 0.17
C SER A 173 34.01 -10.88 -0.31
N LEU A 174 32.98 -10.71 -1.15
CA LEU A 174 32.18 -11.80 -1.69
C LEU A 174 32.76 -12.34 -3.01
N ASN A 175 33.43 -11.53 -3.81
CA ASN A 175 33.94 -11.91 -5.12
C ASN A 175 35.04 -12.97 -5.00
N ASP A 176 34.93 -14.02 -5.81
CA ASP A 176 35.90 -15.09 -5.96
C ASP A 176 35.80 -15.75 -7.35
N ALA A 177 36.32 -16.97 -7.52
CA ALA A 177 36.23 -17.69 -8.81
C ALA A 177 34.82 -18.06 -9.22
N ASP A 178 33.88 -18.18 -8.26
CA ASP A 178 32.51 -18.66 -8.46
C ASP A 178 31.46 -17.56 -8.31
N PHE A 179 31.85 -16.35 -7.88
CA PHE A 179 30.92 -15.23 -7.66
C PHE A 179 31.49 -13.91 -8.18
N ASP A 180 30.76 -13.24 -9.08
CA ASP A 180 31.07 -11.93 -9.66
C ASP A 180 29.97 -10.91 -9.34
N GLY A 181 30.17 -10.11 -8.29
CA GLY A 181 29.29 -9.03 -7.87
C GLY A 181 29.86 -7.66 -8.23
N LYS A 182 29.05 -6.79 -8.86
CA LYS A 182 29.46 -5.43 -9.25
C LYS A 182 28.32 -4.43 -9.11
N ILE A 183 28.64 -3.17 -8.83
CA ILE A 183 27.73 -2.06 -9.12
C ILE A 183 27.68 -1.90 -10.64
N ALA A 184 26.48 -1.74 -11.20
CA ALA A 184 26.25 -1.74 -12.64
C ALA A 184 25.78 -0.40 -13.19
N SER A 185 24.96 0.32 -12.44
CA SER A 185 24.46 1.63 -12.82
C SER A 185 23.94 2.40 -11.61
N GLY A 186 23.65 3.67 -11.77
CA GLY A 186 23.04 4.45 -10.72
C GLY A 186 22.59 5.83 -11.17
N GLY A 187 22.19 6.63 -10.19
CA GLY A 187 21.77 8.02 -10.35
C GLY A 187 20.95 8.51 -9.16
N GLY A 188 20.71 9.80 -9.06
CA GLY A 188 19.97 10.39 -7.97
C GLY A 188 18.49 9.97 -7.98
N ARG A 189 17.95 9.70 -6.80
CA ARG A 189 16.53 9.29 -6.60
C ARG A 189 15.51 10.28 -7.14
N MET A 190 15.91 11.53 -7.40
CA MET A 190 15.06 12.58 -7.95
C MET A 190 15.25 12.78 -9.46
N THR A 191 16.13 12.00 -10.09
CA THR A 191 16.42 12.09 -11.52
C THR A 191 16.01 10.85 -12.28
N ILE A 192 16.05 9.67 -11.64
CA ILE A 192 15.67 8.40 -12.26
C ILE A 192 14.83 7.53 -11.33
N THR A 193 14.01 6.65 -11.89
CA THR A 193 13.33 5.50 -11.28
C THR A 193 12.28 5.84 -10.23
N MET A 194 12.61 6.64 -9.22
CA MET A 194 11.82 6.83 -8.01
C MET A 194 10.80 7.97 -8.15
N ASP A 195 10.02 7.99 -9.22
CA ASP A 195 8.83 8.84 -9.31
C ASP A 195 7.75 8.34 -8.33
N ARG A 196 6.75 9.17 -8.07
CA ARG A 196 5.57 8.82 -7.29
C ARG A 196 4.32 9.49 -7.86
N TYR A 197 3.19 8.83 -7.66
CA TYR A 197 1.88 9.33 -8.08
C TYR A 197 1.74 9.51 -9.59
N GLN A 198 2.55 8.80 -10.36
CA GLN A 198 2.58 8.85 -11.82
C GLN A 198 2.82 10.27 -12.38
N ALA A 199 3.55 11.10 -11.61
CA ALA A 199 3.76 12.52 -11.92
C ALA A 199 4.81 12.75 -13.02
N ASN A 200 5.78 11.84 -13.16
CA ASN A 200 6.92 12.02 -14.06
C ASN A 200 7.41 10.69 -14.69
N TRP A 201 6.62 10.11 -15.56
CA TRP A 201 7.00 8.90 -16.29
C TRP A 201 8.31 9.00 -17.09
N PRO A 202 8.73 10.17 -17.65
CA PRO A 202 10.08 10.33 -18.20
C PRO A 202 11.21 10.02 -17.22
N MET A 203 11.05 10.30 -15.93
CA MET A 203 12.00 9.94 -14.88
C MET A 203 12.08 8.41 -14.68
N VAL A 204 10.95 7.73 -14.70
CA VAL A 204 10.89 6.25 -14.63
C VAL A 204 11.55 5.64 -15.86
N LYS A 205 11.24 6.19 -17.06
CA LYS A 205 11.89 5.79 -18.30
C LYS A 205 13.41 5.98 -18.27
N ALA A 206 13.89 7.10 -17.75
CA ALA A 206 15.34 7.33 -17.62
C ALA A 206 16.00 6.25 -16.75
N GLY A 207 15.35 5.84 -15.65
CA GLY A 207 15.79 4.70 -14.83
C GLY A 207 15.73 3.38 -15.60
N TRP A 208 14.65 3.14 -16.35
CA TRP A 208 14.50 1.97 -17.21
C TRP A 208 15.64 1.86 -18.23
N ASP A 209 15.90 2.92 -18.99
CA ASP A 209 16.96 2.97 -19.99
C ASP A 209 18.35 2.70 -19.34
N THR A 210 18.55 3.24 -18.14
CA THR A 210 19.82 3.11 -17.41
C THR A 210 20.03 1.71 -16.86
N HIS A 211 19.02 1.15 -16.17
CA HIS A 211 19.16 -0.13 -15.47
C HIS A 211 18.96 -1.32 -16.39
N VAL A 212 17.95 -1.28 -17.28
CA VAL A 212 17.60 -2.41 -18.14
C VAL A 212 18.49 -2.44 -19.38
N HIS A 213 18.64 -1.30 -20.06
CA HIS A 213 19.35 -1.24 -21.34
C HIS A 213 20.83 -0.85 -21.23
N GLY A 214 21.27 -0.39 -20.04
CA GLY A 214 22.62 0.11 -19.86
C GLY A 214 22.91 1.39 -20.67
N ILE A 215 21.90 2.22 -20.88
CA ILE A 215 22.01 3.48 -21.62
C ILE A 215 22.30 4.62 -20.65
N GLY A 216 23.43 5.29 -20.83
CA GLY A 216 23.84 6.42 -20.01
C GLY A 216 25.31 6.76 -20.19
N ARG A 217 25.75 7.83 -19.52
CA ARG A 217 27.19 8.18 -19.48
C ARG A 217 27.96 7.07 -18.75
N GLN A 218 29.02 6.61 -19.38
CA GLN A 218 29.82 5.49 -18.89
C GLN A 218 30.96 5.95 -18.00
N PHE A 219 31.19 5.20 -16.92
CA PHE A 219 32.29 5.38 -15.97
C PHE A 219 32.88 4.02 -15.61
N ALA A 220 34.12 4.02 -15.11
CA ALA A 220 34.75 2.80 -14.64
C ALA A 220 34.25 2.38 -13.24
N THR A 221 33.86 3.34 -12.39
CA THR A 221 33.35 3.10 -11.03
C THR A 221 32.24 4.06 -10.66
N ALA A 222 31.38 3.66 -9.71
CA ALA A 222 30.35 4.52 -9.16
C ALA A 222 30.94 5.75 -8.45
N LYS A 223 32.08 5.58 -7.76
CA LYS A 223 32.80 6.68 -7.13
C LYS A 223 33.22 7.74 -8.16
N GLU A 224 33.86 7.34 -9.26
CA GLU A 224 34.25 8.25 -10.34
C GLU A 224 33.05 9.01 -10.90
N ALA A 225 31.90 8.33 -11.12
CA ALA A 225 30.69 8.96 -11.61
C ALA A 225 30.17 10.04 -10.66
N ILE A 226 30.06 9.74 -9.37
CA ILE A 226 29.57 10.67 -8.34
C ILE A 226 30.50 11.87 -8.20
N GLU A 227 31.81 11.65 -8.10
CA GLU A 227 32.82 12.72 -7.97
C GLU A 227 32.82 13.63 -9.20
N THR A 228 32.77 13.04 -10.41
CA THR A 228 32.70 13.79 -11.66
C THR A 228 31.44 14.66 -11.74
N TYR A 229 30.27 14.08 -11.50
CA TYR A 229 29.01 14.83 -11.55
C TYR A 229 28.92 15.92 -10.48
N ARG A 230 29.39 15.66 -9.25
CA ARG A 230 29.46 16.69 -8.21
C ARG A 230 30.35 17.86 -8.64
N ALA A 231 31.50 17.58 -9.29
CA ALA A 231 32.41 18.62 -9.79
C ALA A 231 31.81 19.41 -10.95
N GLU A 232 31.06 18.75 -11.86
CA GLU A 232 30.46 19.37 -13.05
C GLU A 232 29.19 20.16 -12.74
N THR A 233 28.35 19.67 -11.83
CA THR A 233 26.99 20.21 -11.63
C THR A 233 26.80 20.94 -10.30
N GLY A 234 27.59 20.61 -9.28
CA GLY A 234 27.43 21.15 -7.93
C GLY A 234 26.15 20.72 -7.20
N VAL A 235 25.40 19.76 -7.75
CA VAL A 235 24.15 19.29 -7.12
C VAL A 235 24.43 18.25 -6.02
N ILE A 236 23.45 18.08 -5.14
CA ILE A 236 23.49 17.06 -4.08
C ILE A 236 23.14 15.67 -4.64
N ASP A 237 23.38 14.64 -3.87
CA ASP A 237 23.32 13.23 -4.33
C ASP A 237 21.98 12.83 -4.92
N GLN A 238 20.87 13.28 -4.34
CA GLN A 238 19.54 12.95 -4.85
C GLN A 238 19.26 13.48 -6.27
N ASP A 239 20.00 14.50 -6.71
CA ASP A 239 19.81 15.18 -8.00
C ASP A 239 20.93 14.85 -9.01
N LEU A 240 21.83 13.93 -8.69
CA LEU A 240 22.91 13.52 -9.60
C LEU A 240 22.35 12.82 -10.84
N PRO A 241 22.92 13.07 -12.03
CA PRO A 241 22.47 12.41 -13.27
C PRO A 241 22.69 10.89 -13.25
N ALA A 242 22.01 10.20 -14.16
CA ALA A 242 22.17 8.77 -14.38
C ALA A 242 23.58 8.43 -14.90
N PHE A 243 24.11 7.28 -14.46
CA PHE A 243 25.38 6.74 -14.92
C PHE A 243 25.34 5.23 -15.10
N VAL A 244 26.23 4.72 -15.93
CA VAL A 244 26.40 3.30 -16.22
C VAL A 244 27.86 2.92 -15.99
N ILE A 245 28.09 1.80 -15.30
CA ILE A 245 29.43 1.25 -15.17
C ILE A 245 29.72 0.39 -16.40
N ALA A 246 30.87 0.64 -17.02
CA ALA A 246 31.25 -0.02 -18.25
C ALA A 246 32.73 -0.50 -18.21
N GLU A 247 32.95 -1.69 -18.77
CA GLU A 247 34.27 -2.25 -18.99
C GLU A 247 34.50 -2.41 -20.50
N ASN A 248 35.60 -1.86 -21.01
CA ASN A 248 35.90 -1.87 -22.45
C ASN A 248 34.75 -1.31 -23.34
N GLY A 249 34.08 -0.26 -22.84
CA GLY A 249 32.96 0.40 -23.53
C GLY A 249 31.66 -0.40 -23.55
N LYS A 250 31.56 -1.48 -22.77
CA LYS A 250 30.32 -2.28 -22.63
C LYS A 250 29.77 -2.15 -21.22
N PRO A 251 28.46 -1.85 -21.05
CA PRO A 251 27.80 -1.88 -19.76
C PRO A 251 27.97 -3.23 -19.07
N VAL A 252 28.32 -3.24 -17.78
CA VAL A 252 28.56 -4.49 -17.04
C VAL A 252 27.28 -5.16 -16.55
N GLY A 253 26.14 -4.47 -16.60
CA GLY A 253 24.87 -4.96 -16.05
C GLY A 253 23.65 -4.63 -16.91
N LYS A 254 23.75 -4.63 -18.25
CA LYS A 254 22.57 -4.67 -19.12
C LYS A 254 21.80 -5.97 -18.84
N MET A 255 20.48 -5.87 -18.69
CA MET A 255 19.61 -7.02 -18.42
C MET A 255 19.37 -7.83 -19.70
N GLU A 256 19.35 -9.15 -19.57
CA GLU A 256 19.20 -10.11 -20.65
C GLU A 256 18.11 -11.14 -20.33
N ASP A 257 17.68 -11.88 -21.34
CA ASP A 257 16.71 -12.97 -21.16
C ASP A 257 17.22 -14.01 -20.17
N GLY A 258 16.38 -14.36 -19.20
CA GLY A 258 16.69 -15.35 -18.16
C GLY A 258 17.25 -14.73 -16.87
N ASP A 259 17.51 -13.44 -16.85
CA ASP A 259 17.92 -12.74 -15.62
C ASP A 259 16.77 -12.64 -14.62
N SER A 260 17.12 -12.37 -13.38
CA SER A 260 16.15 -12.07 -12.30
C SER A 260 16.42 -10.68 -11.72
N VAL A 261 15.35 -9.97 -11.33
CA VAL A 261 15.42 -8.60 -10.82
C VAL A 261 14.68 -8.49 -9.51
N ILE A 262 15.33 -7.92 -8.50
CA ILE A 262 14.75 -7.59 -7.20
C ILE A 262 14.80 -6.08 -7.00
N LEU A 263 13.63 -5.46 -6.77
CA LEU A 263 13.55 -4.10 -6.25
C LEU A 263 13.57 -4.19 -4.72
N PHE A 264 14.66 -3.78 -4.09
CA PHE A 264 14.83 -3.96 -2.63
C PHE A 264 14.27 -2.81 -1.77
N ASN A 265 13.62 -1.83 -2.37
CA ASN A 265 12.83 -0.85 -1.63
C ASN A 265 11.60 -1.53 -0.99
N PHE A 266 11.35 -1.24 0.28
CA PHE A 266 10.16 -1.76 0.98
C PHE A 266 9.00 -0.76 1.01
N ARG A 267 9.23 0.54 0.79
CA ARG A 267 8.18 1.55 0.72
C ARG A 267 7.64 1.68 -0.71
N GLY A 268 6.30 1.59 -0.83
CA GLY A 268 5.61 1.49 -2.11
C GLY A 268 5.52 2.79 -2.91
N ASP A 269 5.41 3.97 -2.27
CA ASP A 269 5.07 5.24 -2.92
C ASP A 269 5.96 5.63 -4.12
N ARG A 270 7.22 5.18 -4.14
CA ARG A 270 8.20 5.43 -5.20
C ARG A 270 8.73 4.15 -5.86
N ALA A 271 8.02 3.05 -5.68
CA ALA A 271 8.39 1.74 -6.20
C ALA A 271 7.35 1.20 -7.20
N GLN A 272 6.14 1.74 -7.18
CA GLN A 272 5.02 1.27 -8.00
C GLN A 272 5.30 1.40 -9.49
N GLU A 273 5.70 2.58 -9.97
CA GLU A 273 5.80 2.85 -11.40
C GLU A 273 6.86 2.00 -12.10
N ILE A 274 8.02 1.81 -11.49
CA ILE A 274 9.05 0.91 -12.05
C ILE A 274 8.58 -0.56 -11.99
N SER A 275 7.83 -0.94 -10.95
CA SER A 275 7.22 -2.27 -10.86
C SER A 275 6.17 -2.48 -11.95
N MET A 276 5.33 -1.46 -12.24
CA MET A 276 4.40 -1.50 -13.37
C MET A 276 5.12 -1.69 -14.70
N ALA A 277 6.29 -1.09 -14.85
CA ALA A 277 7.08 -1.26 -16.07
C ALA A 277 7.65 -2.68 -16.23
N PHE A 278 8.04 -3.35 -15.14
CA PHE A 278 8.49 -4.74 -15.17
C PHE A 278 7.34 -5.74 -15.32
N ASP A 279 6.25 -5.55 -14.60
CA ASP A 279 5.08 -6.46 -14.57
C ASP A 279 4.09 -6.23 -15.71
N GLY A 280 4.19 -5.08 -16.39
CA GLY A 280 3.27 -4.69 -17.46
C GLY A 280 3.38 -5.59 -18.67
N ASP A 281 2.25 -6.03 -19.18
CA ASP A 281 2.12 -6.76 -20.44
C ASP A 281 2.21 -5.83 -21.67
N SER A 282 1.67 -6.26 -22.80
CA SER A 282 1.63 -5.48 -24.04
C SER A 282 0.74 -4.23 -23.98
N SER A 283 -0.09 -4.09 -22.95
CA SER A 283 -0.97 -2.91 -22.75
C SER A 283 -0.29 -1.76 -22.02
N PHE A 284 0.92 -1.96 -21.48
CA PHE A 284 1.67 -0.89 -20.84
C PHE A 284 2.00 0.23 -21.84
N ASP A 285 1.48 1.42 -21.61
CA ASP A 285 1.50 2.56 -22.52
C ASP A 285 2.21 3.82 -21.97
N LYS A 286 2.78 3.75 -20.77
CA LYS A 286 3.33 4.93 -20.08
C LYS A 286 4.61 5.46 -20.74
N PHE A 287 5.41 4.57 -21.30
CA PHE A 287 6.58 4.89 -22.12
C PHE A 287 7.00 3.69 -22.99
N ASP A 288 7.79 3.96 -24.02
CA ASP A 288 8.39 2.90 -24.85
C ASP A 288 9.52 2.21 -24.06
N ARG A 289 9.29 0.94 -23.69
CA ARG A 289 10.26 0.08 -22.99
C ARG A 289 11.40 -0.43 -23.87
N GLY A 290 11.30 -0.23 -25.19
CA GLY A 290 12.25 -0.81 -26.15
C GLY A 290 12.17 -2.34 -26.21
N GLU A 291 13.30 -2.98 -26.43
CA GLU A 291 13.40 -4.44 -26.37
C GLU A 291 13.31 -4.90 -24.90
N MET A 292 12.18 -5.52 -24.56
CA MET A 292 11.90 -5.99 -23.18
C MET A 292 12.57 -7.34 -22.96
N PRO A 293 13.58 -7.45 -22.07
CA PRO A 293 14.17 -8.74 -21.74
C PRO A 293 13.16 -9.58 -20.92
N LYS A 294 13.18 -10.89 -21.12
CA LYS A 294 12.37 -11.84 -20.37
C LYS A 294 13.00 -12.11 -19.02
N VAL A 295 12.78 -11.24 -18.07
CA VAL A 295 13.29 -11.35 -16.70
C VAL A 295 12.21 -11.84 -15.74
N LYS A 296 12.62 -12.47 -14.63
CA LYS A 296 11.78 -12.67 -13.46
C LYS A 296 11.91 -11.44 -12.56
N TYR A 297 10.80 -10.87 -12.14
CA TYR A 297 10.80 -9.66 -11.31
C TYR A 297 10.08 -9.89 -9.98
N ALA A 298 10.60 -9.31 -8.91
CA ALA A 298 9.91 -9.20 -7.64
C ALA A 298 10.27 -7.90 -6.90
N GLY A 299 9.29 -7.33 -6.18
CA GLY A 299 9.53 -6.30 -5.19
C GLY A 299 9.89 -6.88 -3.82
N MET A 300 10.29 -6.03 -2.89
CA MET A 300 10.50 -6.42 -1.51
C MET A 300 9.17 -6.78 -0.83
N LEU A 301 8.19 -5.93 -0.98
CA LEU A 301 6.81 -6.09 -0.53
C LEU A 301 5.85 -5.95 -1.71
N GLN A 302 4.59 -6.27 -1.53
CA GLN A 302 3.53 -5.80 -2.41
C GLN A 302 3.30 -4.31 -2.11
N TYR A 303 3.48 -3.45 -3.12
CA TYR A 303 3.42 -1.99 -2.96
C TYR A 303 2.01 -1.44 -3.11
N ASP A 304 1.17 -2.19 -3.78
CA ASP A 304 -0.23 -1.88 -3.99
C ASP A 304 -0.99 -3.19 -4.17
N GLY A 305 -1.82 -3.54 -3.22
CA GLY A 305 -2.56 -4.79 -3.25
C GLY A 305 -3.83 -4.68 -4.09
N ASP A 306 -4.43 -3.50 -4.18
CA ASP A 306 -5.60 -3.28 -5.04
C ASP A 306 -5.25 -3.48 -6.52
N LEU A 307 -4.08 -3.00 -6.92
CA LEU A 307 -3.55 -3.14 -8.27
C LEU A 307 -2.65 -4.38 -8.47
N CYS A 308 -2.42 -5.16 -7.41
CA CYS A 308 -1.50 -6.30 -7.40
C CYS A 308 -0.09 -5.95 -7.92
N ILE A 309 0.49 -4.85 -7.42
CA ILE A 309 1.80 -4.34 -7.83
C ILE A 309 2.81 -4.46 -6.67
N PRO A 310 3.94 -5.16 -6.87
CA PRO A 310 4.22 -6.07 -7.97
C PRO A 310 3.44 -7.39 -7.84
N LYS A 311 3.37 -8.15 -8.92
CA LYS A 311 2.74 -9.49 -8.94
C LYS A 311 3.50 -10.51 -8.08
N SER A 312 4.80 -10.33 -7.93
CA SER A 312 5.67 -11.18 -7.10
C SER A 312 6.45 -10.32 -6.10
N PHE A 313 6.53 -10.75 -4.86
CA PHE A 313 7.22 -10.05 -3.78
C PHE A 313 7.84 -11.02 -2.79
N LEU A 314 8.93 -10.57 -2.12
CA LEU A 314 9.77 -11.44 -1.28
C LEU A 314 9.20 -11.68 0.10
N VAL A 315 8.58 -10.66 0.69
CA VAL A 315 8.11 -10.68 2.08
C VAL A 315 6.61 -10.55 2.09
N ASN A 316 5.95 -11.59 2.60
CA ASN A 316 4.50 -11.60 2.74
C ASN A 316 4.04 -10.67 3.88
N PRO A 317 2.80 -10.12 3.79
CA PRO A 317 2.19 -9.45 4.91
C PRO A 317 2.23 -10.31 6.18
N PRO A 318 2.30 -9.71 7.39
CA PRO A 318 2.32 -10.47 8.63
C PRO A 318 0.99 -11.23 8.84
N GLU A 319 1.05 -12.42 9.40
CA GLU A 319 -0.14 -13.10 9.91
C GLU A 319 -0.59 -12.38 11.20
N ILE A 320 -1.72 -11.71 11.12
CA ILE A 320 -2.29 -10.93 12.22
C ILE A 320 -3.22 -11.83 13.04
N ARG A 321 -3.08 -11.79 14.37
CA ARG A 321 -3.90 -12.56 15.33
C ARG A 321 -4.68 -11.63 16.26
N ASN A 322 -5.62 -12.22 17.00
CA ASN A 322 -6.53 -11.49 17.88
C ASN A 322 -7.36 -10.48 17.11
N THR A 323 -7.97 -10.89 16.01
CA THR A 323 -8.88 -10.04 15.23
C THR A 323 -10.24 -9.93 15.90
N LEU A 324 -11.04 -8.94 15.45
CA LEU A 324 -12.41 -8.80 15.94
C LEU A 324 -13.24 -10.05 15.62
N THR A 325 -13.07 -10.64 14.44
CA THR A 325 -13.73 -11.89 14.08
C THR A 325 -13.36 -13.04 15.02
N GLU A 326 -12.07 -13.20 15.39
CA GLU A 326 -11.69 -14.21 16.40
C GLU A 326 -12.41 -13.99 17.73
N LEU A 327 -12.49 -12.74 18.19
CA LEU A 327 -13.20 -12.39 19.41
C LEU A 327 -14.69 -12.69 19.33
N LEU A 328 -15.32 -12.36 18.22
CA LEU A 328 -16.76 -12.56 18.00
C LEU A 328 -17.10 -14.06 17.89
N VAL A 329 -16.32 -14.82 17.13
CA VAL A 329 -16.45 -16.27 17.02
C VAL A 329 -16.30 -16.95 18.38
N ALA A 330 -15.29 -16.56 19.17
CA ALA A 330 -15.09 -17.07 20.53
C ALA A 330 -16.27 -16.78 21.48
N ASN A 331 -17.05 -15.74 21.19
CA ASN A 331 -18.26 -15.36 21.94
C ASN A 331 -19.57 -15.84 21.29
N GLY A 332 -19.50 -16.67 20.25
CA GLY A 332 -20.65 -17.24 19.57
C GLY A 332 -21.50 -16.20 18.81
N VAL A 333 -20.91 -15.09 18.36
CA VAL A 333 -21.57 -14.04 17.62
C VAL A 333 -21.53 -14.34 16.12
N ASN A 334 -22.70 -14.37 15.48
CA ASN A 334 -22.77 -14.49 14.03
C ASN A 334 -22.38 -13.17 13.35
N GLU A 335 -21.57 -13.28 12.32
CA GLU A 335 -21.09 -12.15 11.51
C GLU A 335 -21.56 -12.22 10.06
N PHE A 336 -21.76 -11.04 9.48
CA PHE A 336 -22.02 -10.86 8.05
C PHE A 336 -21.02 -9.86 7.47
N ALA A 337 -20.37 -10.23 6.36
CA ALA A 337 -19.45 -9.37 5.62
C ALA A 337 -19.86 -9.34 4.15
N CYS A 338 -19.95 -8.15 3.58
CA CYS A 338 -20.35 -7.96 2.18
C CYS A 338 -19.60 -6.79 1.54
N SER A 339 -19.15 -7.01 0.33
CA SER A 339 -18.68 -5.95 -0.57
C SER A 339 -18.75 -6.42 -2.03
N GLU A 340 -18.48 -5.52 -2.93
CA GLU A 340 -18.23 -5.78 -4.34
C GLU A 340 -16.87 -6.47 -4.54
N THR A 341 -16.67 -7.18 -5.66
CA THR A 341 -15.44 -7.93 -5.99
C THR A 341 -14.17 -7.15 -5.67
N GLN A 342 -14.14 -5.85 -5.98
CA GLN A 342 -12.95 -4.99 -5.78
C GLN A 342 -12.52 -4.87 -4.32
N LYS A 343 -13.44 -4.95 -3.38
CA LYS A 343 -13.18 -4.79 -1.93
C LYS A 343 -13.67 -5.98 -1.08
N PHE A 344 -14.04 -7.10 -1.73
CA PHE A 344 -14.43 -8.30 -1.02
C PHE A 344 -13.31 -8.87 -0.16
N GLY A 345 -12.09 -8.92 -0.69
CA GLY A 345 -10.90 -9.33 0.07
C GLY A 345 -10.64 -8.44 1.29
N HIS A 346 -11.00 -7.15 1.22
CA HIS A 346 -10.77 -6.21 2.31
C HIS A 346 -11.71 -6.46 3.50
N VAL A 347 -12.98 -6.75 3.25
CA VAL A 347 -13.95 -7.08 4.32
C VAL A 347 -13.86 -8.55 4.79
N THR A 348 -13.00 -9.36 4.19
CA THR A 348 -12.81 -10.78 4.53
C THR A 348 -11.35 -11.08 4.89
N TYR A 349 -10.47 -11.27 3.91
CA TYR A 349 -9.07 -11.65 4.06
C TYR A 349 -8.29 -10.66 4.95
N PHE A 350 -8.25 -9.37 4.55
CA PHE A 350 -7.50 -8.36 5.30
C PHE A 350 -8.12 -8.08 6.67
N TRP A 351 -9.45 -8.02 6.74
CA TRP A 351 -10.17 -7.89 8.00
C TRP A 351 -9.84 -9.02 8.99
N ASN A 352 -9.72 -10.25 8.49
CA ASN A 352 -9.37 -11.43 9.28
C ASN A 352 -7.85 -11.58 9.50
N GLY A 353 -7.08 -10.51 9.32
CA GLY A 353 -5.65 -10.50 9.61
C GLY A 353 -4.79 -11.22 8.57
N ASN A 354 -5.10 -11.03 7.29
CA ASN A 354 -4.44 -11.66 6.14
C ASN A 354 -4.68 -13.18 6.08
N ARG A 355 -5.87 -13.61 6.51
CA ARG A 355 -6.30 -15.00 6.53
C ARG A 355 -7.35 -15.27 5.47
N SER A 356 -7.08 -16.20 4.55
CA SER A 356 -7.97 -16.58 3.45
C SER A 356 -9.16 -17.43 3.91
N GLU A 357 -9.04 -18.09 5.04
CA GLU A 357 -10.06 -19.00 5.57
C GLU A 357 -10.86 -18.34 6.69
N LYS A 358 -12.12 -18.68 6.79
CA LYS A 358 -12.94 -18.28 7.93
C LYS A 358 -12.41 -18.87 9.24
N PHE A 359 -12.62 -18.18 10.34
CA PHE A 359 -12.44 -18.73 11.67
C PHE A 359 -13.55 -19.73 12.03
N SER A 360 -14.77 -19.52 11.51
CA SER A 360 -15.91 -20.41 11.70
C SER A 360 -16.85 -20.41 10.49
N GLU A 361 -17.04 -21.56 9.85
CA GLU A 361 -18.00 -21.72 8.75
C GLU A 361 -19.45 -21.51 9.19
N GLU A 362 -19.75 -21.71 10.46
CA GLU A 362 -21.10 -21.56 11.00
C GLU A 362 -21.44 -20.12 11.37
N LEU A 363 -20.46 -19.36 11.87
CA LEU A 363 -20.66 -18.03 12.43
C LEU A 363 -20.34 -16.90 11.44
N GLU A 364 -19.52 -17.13 10.42
CA GLU A 364 -19.15 -16.13 9.42
C GLU A 364 -19.91 -16.36 8.11
N THR A 365 -20.65 -15.35 7.69
CA THR A 365 -21.29 -15.29 6.38
C THR A 365 -20.60 -14.23 5.52
N TRP A 366 -19.99 -14.63 4.41
CA TRP A 366 -19.30 -13.76 3.45
C TRP A 366 -20.07 -13.75 2.15
N VAL A 367 -20.38 -12.56 1.64
CA VAL A 367 -21.15 -12.38 0.39
C VAL A 367 -20.41 -11.41 -0.52
N GLU A 368 -19.99 -11.91 -1.68
CA GLU A 368 -19.44 -11.12 -2.76
C GLU A 368 -20.55 -10.67 -3.71
N VAL A 369 -20.53 -9.39 -4.08
CA VAL A 369 -21.33 -8.84 -5.17
C VAL A 369 -20.42 -8.67 -6.39
N PRO A 370 -20.67 -9.40 -7.50
CA PRO A 370 -19.81 -9.30 -8.67
C PRO A 370 -19.78 -7.89 -9.26
N SER A 371 -18.57 -7.35 -9.44
CA SER A 371 -18.34 -6.05 -10.10
C SER A 371 -18.68 -6.10 -11.59
N ASP A 372 -19.11 -4.98 -12.15
CA ASP A 372 -19.24 -4.85 -13.60
C ASP A 372 -17.86 -4.76 -14.28
N VAL A 373 -17.76 -5.33 -15.47
CA VAL A 373 -16.54 -5.26 -16.28
C VAL A 373 -16.60 -4.00 -17.17
N ARG A 374 -16.40 -2.85 -16.55
CA ARG A 374 -16.33 -1.53 -17.23
C ARG A 374 -15.51 -0.57 -16.39
N SER A 375 -15.15 0.60 -16.96
CA SER A 375 -14.53 1.67 -16.19
C SER A 375 -15.47 2.18 -15.10
N PHE A 376 -14.96 2.43 -13.89
CA PHE A 376 -15.77 2.82 -12.74
C PHE A 376 -16.41 4.21 -12.91
N ASP A 377 -15.80 5.10 -13.67
CA ASP A 377 -16.36 6.42 -13.98
C ASP A 377 -17.55 6.39 -14.95
N GLU A 378 -17.71 5.30 -15.72
CA GLU A 378 -18.92 5.08 -16.54
C GLU A 378 -20.12 4.63 -15.71
N CYS A 379 -19.89 4.09 -14.50
CA CYS A 379 -20.92 3.59 -13.60
C CYS A 379 -20.57 3.90 -12.14
N PRO A 380 -20.52 5.19 -11.73
CA PRO A 380 -19.97 5.61 -10.44
C PRO A 380 -20.77 5.11 -9.22
N TRP A 381 -22.03 4.71 -9.39
CA TRP A 381 -22.82 4.04 -8.34
C TRP A 381 -22.39 2.60 -8.09
N MET A 382 -21.61 2.00 -9.00
CA MET A 382 -21.08 0.64 -8.90
C MET A 382 -22.16 -0.37 -8.46
N LYS A 383 -21.90 -1.19 -7.44
CA LYS A 383 -22.88 -2.13 -6.85
C LYS A 383 -23.35 -1.70 -5.45
N ALA A 384 -23.30 -0.40 -5.16
CA ALA A 384 -23.70 0.09 -3.84
C ALA A 384 -25.14 -0.28 -3.47
N THR A 385 -26.06 -0.29 -4.43
CA THR A 385 -27.47 -0.67 -4.20
C THR A 385 -27.59 -2.14 -3.82
N GLU A 386 -26.94 -3.04 -4.55
CA GLU A 386 -26.96 -4.48 -4.30
C GLU A 386 -26.30 -4.83 -2.95
N ILE A 387 -25.18 -4.18 -2.61
CA ILE A 387 -24.55 -4.30 -1.28
C ILE A 387 -25.58 -3.87 -0.21
N THR A 388 -26.24 -2.75 -0.42
CA THR A 388 -27.24 -2.22 0.52
C THR A 388 -28.43 -3.16 0.72
N ASP A 389 -28.94 -3.77 -0.35
CA ASP A 389 -30.02 -4.74 -0.27
C ASP A 389 -29.64 -5.92 0.63
N LEU A 390 -28.44 -6.45 0.46
CA LEU A 390 -27.92 -7.56 1.28
C LEU A 390 -27.70 -7.15 2.74
N VAL A 391 -27.16 -5.96 2.99
CA VAL A 391 -26.98 -5.43 4.36
C VAL A 391 -28.33 -5.22 5.05
N VAL A 392 -29.29 -4.62 4.36
CA VAL A 392 -30.65 -4.41 4.88
C VAL A 392 -31.34 -5.75 5.19
N ASP A 393 -31.21 -6.75 4.32
CA ASP A 393 -31.77 -8.08 4.56
C ASP A 393 -31.04 -8.80 5.73
N ALA A 394 -29.74 -8.62 5.86
CA ALA A 394 -28.98 -9.14 7.01
C ALA A 394 -29.48 -8.51 8.34
N ILE A 395 -29.71 -7.19 8.37
CA ILE A 395 -30.26 -6.49 9.54
C ILE A 395 -31.67 -7.03 9.87
N LYS A 396 -32.56 -7.10 8.89
CA LYS A 396 -33.95 -7.60 9.04
C LYS A 396 -34.01 -9.01 9.54
N SER A 397 -33.05 -9.85 9.15
CA SER A 397 -33.03 -11.27 9.54
C SER A 397 -32.92 -11.50 11.05
N GLY A 398 -32.34 -10.54 11.79
CA GLY A 398 -32.02 -10.65 13.21
C GLY A 398 -31.01 -11.79 13.54
N LYS A 399 -30.37 -12.37 12.52
CA LYS A 399 -29.44 -13.50 12.67
C LYS A 399 -28.07 -13.06 13.18
N TYR A 400 -27.63 -11.87 12.77
CA TYR A 400 -26.25 -11.43 12.95
C TYR A 400 -26.14 -10.43 14.10
N GLY A 401 -25.11 -10.62 14.94
CA GLY A 401 -24.74 -9.65 15.98
C GLY A 401 -23.81 -8.57 15.46
N PHE A 402 -23.05 -8.89 14.41
CA PHE A 402 -22.18 -7.93 13.72
C PHE A 402 -22.32 -8.04 12.20
N ILE A 403 -22.50 -6.89 11.56
CA ILE A 403 -22.65 -6.76 10.11
C ILE A 403 -21.65 -5.71 9.64
N ARG A 404 -20.82 -6.04 8.64
CA ARG A 404 -19.91 -5.09 8.01
C ARG A 404 -20.05 -5.07 6.51
N CYS A 405 -19.92 -3.89 5.92
CA CYS A 405 -19.82 -3.74 4.48
C CYS A 405 -18.80 -2.65 4.11
N ASN A 406 -18.32 -2.73 2.89
CA ASN A 406 -17.51 -1.69 2.28
C ASN A 406 -18.20 -1.23 0.98
N TYR A 407 -18.32 0.09 0.80
CA TYR A 407 -18.73 0.72 -0.43
C TYR A 407 -17.47 1.26 -1.16
N PRO A 408 -17.02 0.61 -2.24
CA PRO A 408 -15.74 0.95 -2.88
C PRO A 408 -15.79 2.24 -3.72
N ASN A 409 -16.94 2.85 -3.82
CA ASN A 409 -17.25 3.92 -4.79
C ASN A 409 -16.28 5.12 -4.71
N GLY A 410 -16.05 5.68 -3.53
CA GLY A 410 -15.21 6.87 -3.37
C GLY A 410 -13.76 6.64 -3.80
N ASP A 411 -13.24 5.46 -3.52
CA ASP A 411 -11.88 5.06 -3.87
C ASP A 411 -11.75 4.66 -5.34
N MET A 412 -12.50 3.65 -5.77
CA MET A 412 -12.38 3.10 -7.12
C MET A 412 -12.71 4.11 -8.21
N VAL A 413 -13.72 4.95 -8.01
CA VAL A 413 -14.04 6.04 -8.95
C VAL A 413 -13.03 7.18 -8.81
N GLY A 414 -12.56 7.48 -7.59
CA GLY A 414 -11.52 8.46 -7.33
C GLY A 414 -10.22 8.19 -8.10
N HIS A 415 -9.82 6.94 -8.17
CA HIS A 415 -8.65 6.51 -8.96
C HIS A 415 -8.75 6.77 -10.46
N THR A 416 -9.96 6.96 -11.01
CA THR A 416 -10.13 7.33 -12.43
C THR A 416 -9.77 8.79 -12.72
N GLY A 417 -9.70 9.64 -11.68
CA GLY A 417 -9.46 11.08 -11.82
C GLY A 417 -10.65 11.87 -12.35
N ASN A 418 -11.80 11.23 -12.56
CA ASN A 418 -13.02 11.87 -13.04
C ASN A 418 -13.78 12.51 -11.87
N LEU A 419 -13.62 13.82 -11.71
CA LEU A 419 -14.20 14.59 -10.59
C LEU A 419 -15.73 14.44 -10.47
N LEU A 420 -16.45 14.58 -11.59
CA LEU A 420 -17.91 14.49 -11.60
C LEU A 420 -18.39 13.06 -11.27
N ALA A 421 -17.72 12.07 -11.82
CA ALA A 421 -18.06 10.69 -11.51
C ALA A 421 -17.84 10.38 -10.03
N THR A 422 -16.75 10.91 -9.43
CA THR A 422 -16.46 10.71 -8.00
C THR A 422 -17.47 11.44 -7.11
N GLU A 423 -17.93 12.63 -7.49
CA GLU A 423 -19.02 13.33 -6.81
C GLU A 423 -20.29 12.46 -6.78
N ILE A 424 -20.70 11.90 -7.95
CA ILE A 424 -21.85 10.98 -8.06
C ILE A 424 -21.63 9.69 -7.24
N ALA A 425 -20.41 9.18 -7.21
CA ALA A 425 -20.04 8.00 -6.41
C ALA A 425 -20.30 8.22 -4.93
N VAL A 426 -19.86 9.35 -4.38
CA VAL A 426 -20.09 9.72 -2.97
C VAL A 426 -21.58 9.92 -2.67
N GLU A 427 -22.34 10.59 -3.57
CA GLU A 427 -23.79 10.76 -3.43
C GLU A 427 -24.53 9.42 -3.44
N SER A 428 -24.09 8.47 -4.28
CA SER A 428 -24.67 7.13 -4.34
C SER A 428 -24.48 6.37 -3.02
N VAL A 429 -23.33 6.53 -2.39
CA VAL A 429 -23.06 5.94 -1.05
C VAL A 429 -23.96 6.58 0.01
N ASP A 430 -24.18 7.90 -0.03
CA ASP A 430 -25.05 8.58 0.94
C ASP A 430 -26.52 8.10 0.83
N LEU A 431 -27.03 7.91 -0.38
CA LEU A 431 -28.36 7.32 -0.60
C LEU A 431 -28.47 5.90 -0.03
N CYS A 432 -27.43 5.10 -0.19
CA CYS A 432 -27.33 3.77 0.39
C CYS A 432 -27.26 3.81 1.92
N LEU A 433 -26.48 4.73 2.47
CA LEU A 433 -26.35 4.95 3.92
C LEU A 433 -27.71 5.32 4.55
N ALA A 434 -28.52 6.13 3.87
CA ALA A 434 -29.88 6.46 4.32
C ALA A 434 -30.74 5.21 4.49
N ARG A 435 -30.65 4.25 3.56
CA ARG A 435 -31.39 2.99 3.61
C ARG A 435 -30.91 2.10 4.75
N VAL A 436 -29.58 2.00 4.96
CA VAL A 436 -29.00 1.25 6.08
C VAL A 436 -29.43 1.86 7.41
N LYS A 437 -29.33 3.20 7.56
CA LYS A 437 -29.79 3.93 8.76
C LYS A 437 -31.27 3.62 9.06
N LYS A 438 -32.13 3.69 8.04
CA LYS A 438 -33.54 3.36 8.19
C LYS A 438 -33.77 1.92 8.67
N ALA A 439 -33.02 0.95 8.14
CA ALA A 439 -33.12 -0.43 8.60
C ALA A 439 -32.64 -0.57 10.07
N CYS A 440 -31.58 0.12 10.47
CA CYS A 440 -31.14 0.16 11.87
C CYS A 440 -32.23 0.74 12.78
N ASP A 441 -32.95 1.78 12.35
CA ASP A 441 -34.07 2.36 13.09
C ASP A 441 -35.26 1.40 13.25
N GLU A 442 -35.56 0.65 12.20
CA GLU A 442 -36.71 -0.26 12.19
C GLU A 442 -36.47 -1.54 12.99
N TYR A 443 -35.24 -2.04 12.97
CA TYR A 443 -34.88 -3.33 13.58
C TYR A 443 -33.97 -3.22 14.83
N GLY A 444 -33.69 -2.01 15.28
CA GLY A 444 -32.99 -1.77 16.56
C GLY A 444 -31.50 -2.12 16.53
N ALA A 445 -30.78 -1.75 15.48
CA ALA A 445 -29.34 -1.91 15.35
C ALA A 445 -28.58 -0.59 15.62
N ILE A 446 -27.34 -0.69 16.09
CA ILE A 446 -26.41 0.43 16.19
C ILE A 446 -25.67 0.55 14.85
N LEU A 447 -25.60 1.75 14.29
CA LEU A 447 -24.86 2.02 13.06
C LEU A 447 -23.55 2.74 13.38
N CYS A 448 -22.44 2.16 12.95
CA CYS A 448 -21.13 2.81 12.90
C CYS A 448 -20.78 3.12 11.45
N VAL A 449 -20.30 4.34 11.18
CA VAL A 449 -19.88 4.76 9.84
C VAL A 449 -18.44 5.26 9.90
N THR A 450 -17.60 4.76 9.01
CA THR A 450 -16.20 5.19 8.88
C THR A 450 -15.74 5.08 7.43
N ALA A 451 -14.48 5.37 7.20
CA ALA A 451 -13.75 5.03 5.97
C ALA A 451 -12.41 4.38 6.38
N ASP A 452 -11.72 3.81 5.43
CA ASP A 452 -10.42 3.14 5.64
C ASP A 452 -9.22 4.01 5.24
N HIS A 453 -9.42 4.95 4.35
CA HIS A 453 -8.50 6.02 3.95
C HIS A 453 -9.25 7.12 3.18
N GLY A 454 -8.54 8.17 2.78
CA GLY A 454 -9.08 9.20 1.89
C GLY A 454 -8.59 9.04 0.44
N ASN A 455 -9.42 9.51 -0.51
CA ASN A 455 -9.16 9.61 -1.95
C ASN A 455 -10.04 10.72 -2.54
N ALA A 456 -11.37 10.56 -2.50
CA ALA A 456 -12.37 11.47 -3.04
C ALA A 456 -12.34 12.88 -2.40
N ASP A 457 -11.74 13.01 -1.23
CA ASP A 457 -11.57 14.26 -0.49
C ASP A 457 -10.43 15.14 -1.06
N GLN A 458 -9.55 14.60 -1.91
CA GLN A 458 -8.41 15.33 -2.46
C GLN A 458 -8.05 14.90 -3.87
N MET A 459 -8.90 15.14 -4.84
CA MET A 459 -8.70 14.76 -6.25
C MET A 459 -7.96 15.80 -7.10
N LEU A 460 -7.61 16.94 -6.55
CA LEU A 460 -6.78 17.94 -7.20
C LEU A 460 -5.60 18.29 -6.29
N GLU A 461 -4.47 18.57 -6.92
CA GLU A 461 -3.29 19.08 -6.23
C GLU A 461 -2.72 20.31 -6.92
N LYS A 462 -2.08 21.17 -6.15
CA LYS A 462 -1.42 22.37 -6.65
C LYS A 462 0.07 22.24 -6.45
N ASN A 463 0.83 22.22 -7.52
CA ASN A 463 2.27 22.16 -7.45
C ASN A 463 2.89 23.51 -6.97
N LYS A 464 4.20 23.50 -6.65
CA LYS A 464 4.94 24.69 -6.18
C LYS A 464 4.87 25.90 -7.12
N LYS A 465 4.55 25.70 -8.42
CA LYS A 465 4.37 26.76 -9.43
C LYS A 465 2.92 27.23 -9.57
N GLY A 466 2.02 26.73 -8.73
CA GLY A 466 0.61 27.09 -8.73
C GLY A 466 -0.24 26.39 -9.80
N LYS A 467 0.31 25.46 -10.56
CA LYS A 467 -0.45 24.67 -11.56
C LYS A 467 -1.26 23.60 -10.83
N ILE A 468 -2.54 23.52 -11.17
CA ILE A 468 -3.46 22.49 -10.66
C ILE A 468 -3.42 21.31 -11.62
N SER A 469 -3.36 20.08 -11.05
CA SER A 469 -3.45 18.80 -11.75
C SER A 469 -4.39 17.86 -11.03
N VAL A 470 -4.92 16.89 -11.76
CA VAL A 470 -5.71 15.80 -11.19
C VAL A 470 -4.81 14.90 -10.38
N ARG A 471 -5.30 14.49 -9.23
CA ARG A 471 -4.68 13.51 -8.33
C ARG A 471 -5.55 12.26 -8.30
N THR A 472 -4.96 11.11 -8.49
CA THR A 472 -5.63 9.80 -8.46
C THR A 472 -5.17 8.91 -7.30
N ALA A 473 -4.23 9.40 -6.48
CA ALA A 473 -3.68 8.68 -5.34
C ALA A 473 -4.47 8.99 -4.06
N HIS A 474 -4.37 8.12 -3.07
CA HIS A 474 -4.96 8.29 -1.74
C HIS A 474 -4.48 9.58 -1.08
N SER A 475 -5.27 10.13 -0.17
CA SER A 475 -4.90 11.33 0.60
C SER A 475 -4.23 10.98 1.93
N LEU A 476 -3.61 11.98 2.55
CA LEU A 476 -3.09 11.91 3.93
C LEU A 476 -4.09 12.45 4.95
N ASN A 477 -5.35 12.58 4.54
CA ASN A 477 -6.37 13.12 5.43
C ASN A 477 -6.92 12.02 6.37
N PRO A 478 -7.36 12.39 7.57
CA PRO A 478 -8.07 11.48 8.44
C PRO A 478 -9.44 11.11 7.86
N VAL A 479 -10.12 10.19 8.51
CA VAL A 479 -11.46 9.73 8.12
C VAL A 479 -12.46 9.95 9.24
N PRO A 480 -13.77 10.03 8.94
CA PRO A 480 -14.81 10.16 9.97
C PRO A 480 -15.02 8.82 10.71
N PHE A 481 -15.39 8.90 11.98
CA PHE A 481 -15.98 7.78 12.74
C PHE A 481 -17.22 8.29 13.46
N ILE A 482 -18.37 7.71 13.15
CA ILE A 482 -19.69 8.15 13.64
C ILE A 482 -20.37 6.96 14.32
N VAL A 483 -21.04 7.19 15.44
CA VAL A 483 -21.87 6.17 16.12
C VAL A 483 -23.30 6.69 16.23
N TYR A 484 -24.23 5.96 15.60
CA TYR A 484 -25.65 6.24 15.64
C TYR A 484 -26.43 5.11 16.31
N ASP A 485 -27.19 5.43 17.32
CA ASP A 485 -28.19 4.56 17.94
C ASP A 485 -29.46 5.39 18.18
N LYS A 486 -30.58 4.95 17.63
CA LYS A 486 -31.87 5.64 17.76
C LYS A 486 -32.31 5.80 19.22
N ASP A 487 -32.02 4.81 20.06
CA ASP A 487 -32.54 4.73 21.43
C ASP A 487 -31.56 5.23 22.49
N GLU A 488 -30.27 5.29 22.17
CA GLU A 488 -29.22 5.69 23.12
C GLU A 488 -28.17 6.57 22.46
N ARG A 489 -27.84 7.69 23.09
CA ARG A 489 -26.71 8.52 22.68
C ARG A 489 -25.44 8.04 23.37
N HIS A 490 -24.61 7.31 22.64
CA HIS A 490 -23.29 6.92 23.11
C HIS A 490 -22.38 8.16 23.24
N GLU A 491 -21.44 8.13 24.17
CA GLU A 491 -20.45 9.19 24.31
C GLU A 491 -19.08 8.68 23.82
N LEU A 492 -18.42 9.46 22.96
CA LEU A 492 -17.05 9.23 22.56
C LEU A 492 -16.08 10.01 23.45
N LYS A 493 -14.91 9.43 23.70
CA LYS A 493 -13.82 10.10 24.38
C LYS A 493 -13.34 11.29 23.56
N ASP A 494 -13.08 12.40 24.23
CA ASP A 494 -12.39 13.53 23.61
C ASP A 494 -10.91 13.16 23.45
N GLY A 495 -10.46 12.90 22.21
CA GLY A 495 -9.10 12.45 21.97
C GLY A 495 -8.58 12.84 20.60
N HIS A 496 -7.44 13.55 20.59
CA HIS A 496 -6.63 13.70 19.39
C HIS A 496 -5.63 12.54 19.37
N GLY A 497 -5.79 11.58 18.47
CA GLY A 497 -4.81 10.51 18.32
C GLY A 497 -5.40 9.14 18.03
N PHE A 498 -6.71 9.01 18.07
CA PHE A 498 -7.37 7.76 17.63
C PHE A 498 -7.13 7.51 16.14
N GLY A 499 -7.05 6.23 15.80
CA GLY A 499 -6.89 5.74 14.44
C GLY A 499 -7.83 4.56 14.15
N LEU A 500 -7.68 3.97 12.98
CA LEU A 500 -8.53 2.85 12.54
C LEU A 500 -8.48 1.65 13.50
N ALA A 501 -7.35 1.42 14.16
CA ALA A 501 -7.21 0.34 15.13
C ALA A 501 -8.10 0.51 16.38
N ASN A 502 -8.60 1.70 16.66
CA ASN A 502 -9.53 1.94 17.77
C ASN A 502 -10.99 1.53 17.44
N VAL A 503 -11.29 1.17 16.20
CA VAL A 503 -12.65 0.79 15.78
C VAL A 503 -13.05 -0.58 16.33
N ALA A 504 -12.20 -1.61 16.20
CA ALA A 504 -12.50 -2.95 16.71
C ALA A 504 -12.83 -2.97 18.22
N PRO A 505 -12.02 -2.36 19.12
CA PRO A 505 -12.37 -2.30 20.54
C PRO A 505 -13.64 -1.49 20.81
N THR A 506 -13.94 -0.48 20.00
CA THR A 506 -15.19 0.30 20.10
C THR A 506 -16.40 -0.55 19.72
N VAL A 507 -16.33 -1.30 18.63
CA VAL A 507 -17.38 -2.25 18.22
C VAL A 507 -17.59 -3.34 19.27
N ALA A 508 -16.51 -3.93 19.80
CA ALA A 508 -16.59 -4.91 20.87
C ALA A 508 -17.28 -4.33 22.11
N GLY A 509 -16.97 -3.09 22.49
CA GLY A 509 -17.62 -2.39 23.59
C GLY A 509 -19.13 -2.20 23.37
N LEU A 510 -19.55 -1.78 22.18
CA LEU A 510 -20.98 -1.67 21.80
C LEU A 510 -21.69 -3.02 21.89
N LEU A 511 -21.04 -4.10 21.48
CA LEU A 511 -21.55 -5.47 21.64
C LEU A 511 -21.47 -5.99 23.07
N GLY A 512 -20.77 -5.28 23.99
CA GLY A 512 -20.54 -5.65 25.37
C GLY A 512 -19.63 -6.81 25.57
N ILE A 513 -18.71 -6.98 24.67
CA ILE A 513 -17.66 -8.00 24.71
C ILE A 513 -16.37 -7.29 25.15
N LYS A 514 -15.64 -7.93 26.08
CA LYS A 514 -14.34 -7.39 26.53
C LYS A 514 -13.33 -7.50 25.39
N PRO A 515 -12.67 -6.40 24.97
CA PRO A 515 -11.58 -6.42 23.99
C PRO A 515 -10.39 -7.29 24.47
N PHE A 516 -9.55 -7.73 23.54
CA PHE A 516 -8.26 -8.31 23.90
C PHE A 516 -7.36 -7.28 24.58
N ASP A 517 -6.55 -7.71 25.55
CA ASP A 517 -5.65 -6.80 26.29
C ASP A 517 -4.52 -6.22 25.40
N SER A 518 -4.29 -6.81 24.22
CA SER A 518 -3.31 -6.33 23.20
C SER A 518 -3.86 -5.24 22.27
N TRP A 519 -5.16 -4.96 22.34
CA TRP A 519 -5.78 -3.98 21.46
C TRP A 519 -5.57 -2.55 21.92
N GLU A 520 -5.69 -1.63 20.96
CA GLU A 520 -5.82 -0.21 21.24
C GLU A 520 -7.06 0.06 22.12
N GLU A 521 -7.16 1.24 22.71
CA GLU A 521 -8.30 1.56 23.55
C GLU A 521 -9.59 1.81 22.74
N SER A 522 -10.74 1.51 23.35
CA SER A 522 -12.04 1.88 22.81
C SER A 522 -12.24 3.40 22.84
N MET A 523 -12.86 3.95 21.80
CA MET A 523 -13.27 5.35 21.72
C MET A 523 -14.51 5.67 22.59
N LEU A 524 -15.23 4.67 23.12
CA LEU A 524 -16.35 4.89 24.03
C LEU A 524 -15.87 5.35 25.41
N LYS A 525 -16.63 6.31 26.03
CA LYS A 525 -16.41 6.71 27.43
C LYS A 525 -16.82 5.62 28.41
#